data_3900f6e981c6378d733b0835e572c7e3
#
_entry.id   3900f6e981c6378d733b0835e572c7e3
#
_cell.length_a   1.000
_cell.length_b   1.000
_cell.length_c   1.000
_cell.angle_alpha   90.00
_cell.angle_beta   90.00
_cell.angle_gamma   90.00
#
_symmetry.space_group_name_H-M   'P 1'
#
loop_
_entity.id
_entity.type
_entity.pdbx_description
1 polymer ?
#
loop_
_entity_poly.entity_id
_entity_poly.type
_entity_poly.pdbx_seq_one_letter_code
_entity_poly.pdbx_strand_id
1 'polypeptide(L)'
;MGRTLAEKLWDAHLVRQSDGEPDLLYIDLHLVHEVTSPQAFDGLRLADRTVRRPDLTLATEDHNVPTTDLGRPIADPVSRTQVETLRKNCAEFGIRLHPMGDDSQGIVHVIGPQLGLTQPGMTVVCGDSHTSTHGAFGALAFGIGTSEVEHVLATQTLPQSTPKLMAVNATGRPPYGTTAKDLVLALIAQVGTGGGQGHVVEYRGEAFESLSMEGRMTVCNMSIEWGAKAGMVAPDDTAFAYLEGRPSAPRGKAWEAALDYWRALPTDEGARFDTEIELDASRVTPFVTWGTNPGQGAPLSAAVPDPDSFADEGKRLSAQRALEYMDLRPGTALRDIAVDTVFVGSCTNGRIEDLRAAADVVRGKRVSPKVRMLVVPGSMAVRAEAEREGLDEVFTRAGAEWRAAGCSMCLGMNPDQLSSGERSASTSNRNFEGRQGKGGRTHLVSPLVAAATAVTGHLASPSDLES
;
A
#
# COMPACT_ATOMS: atom_id res chain seq x y z
N MET A 1 7.35 -7.31 -32.77
CA MET A 1 7.40 -6.14 -31.88
C MET A 1 7.79 -6.63 -30.50
N GLY A 2 8.57 -5.85 -29.76
CA GLY A 2 8.82 -6.16 -28.34
C GLY A 2 7.51 -6.11 -27.54
N ARG A 3 7.44 -6.89 -26.47
CA ARG A 3 6.27 -6.98 -25.58
C ARG A 3 6.60 -6.41 -24.21
N THR A 4 5.67 -5.69 -23.63
CA THR A 4 5.78 -5.21 -22.25
C THR A 4 5.59 -6.34 -21.25
N LEU A 5 6.04 -6.14 -20.01
CA LEU A 5 5.79 -7.07 -18.90
C LEU A 5 4.28 -7.37 -18.76
N ALA A 6 3.45 -6.34 -18.79
CA ALA A 6 2.00 -6.50 -18.66
C ALA A 6 1.40 -7.34 -19.79
N GLU A 7 1.81 -7.13 -21.04
CA GLU A 7 1.35 -7.93 -22.20
C GLU A 7 1.77 -9.40 -22.07
N LYS A 8 3.00 -9.66 -21.61
CA LYS A 8 3.47 -11.04 -21.41
C LYS A 8 2.62 -11.77 -20.37
N LEU A 9 2.29 -11.09 -19.26
CA LEU A 9 1.47 -11.67 -18.22
C LEU A 9 0.02 -11.85 -18.67
N TRP A 10 -0.54 -10.86 -19.35
CA TRP A 10 -1.90 -10.94 -19.89
C TRP A 10 -2.08 -12.16 -20.78
N ASP A 11 -1.20 -12.31 -21.76
CA ASP A 11 -1.27 -13.42 -22.71
C ASP A 11 -1.03 -14.79 -22.05
N ALA A 12 -0.15 -14.86 -21.05
CA ALA A 12 0.12 -16.10 -20.32
C ALA A 12 -1.09 -16.57 -19.49
N HIS A 13 -1.97 -15.65 -19.09
CA HIS A 13 -3.15 -15.96 -18.27
C HIS A 13 -4.47 -15.95 -19.05
N LEU A 14 -4.41 -15.71 -20.34
CA LEU A 14 -5.60 -15.66 -21.18
C LEU A 14 -6.24 -17.05 -21.33
N VAL A 15 -7.43 -17.22 -20.76
CA VAL A 15 -8.22 -18.46 -20.83
C VAL A 15 -9.13 -18.43 -22.05
N ARG A 16 -9.76 -17.26 -22.31
CA ARG A 16 -10.66 -17.06 -23.45
C ARG A 16 -10.61 -15.60 -23.90
N GLN A 17 -10.61 -15.43 -25.20
CA GLN A 17 -10.82 -14.15 -25.87
C GLN A 17 -11.95 -14.29 -26.89
N SER A 18 -12.86 -13.34 -26.95
CA SER A 18 -13.97 -13.31 -27.89
C SER A 18 -14.23 -11.87 -28.33
N ASP A 19 -14.56 -11.67 -29.59
CA ASP A 19 -14.83 -10.35 -30.14
C ASP A 19 -15.98 -9.65 -29.40
N GLY A 20 -15.72 -8.44 -28.90
CA GLY A 20 -16.71 -7.63 -28.21
C GLY A 20 -16.99 -8.01 -26.76
N GLU A 21 -16.32 -9.03 -26.22
CA GLU A 21 -16.39 -9.43 -24.81
C GLU A 21 -15.07 -9.12 -24.08
N PRO A 22 -15.09 -8.93 -22.76
CA PRO A 22 -13.87 -8.89 -21.97
C PRO A 22 -13.08 -10.21 -22.06
N ASP A 23 -11.77 -10.13 -22.02
CA ASP A 23 -10.89 -11.28 -21.94
C ASP A 23 -11.09 -12.00 -20.60
N LEU A 24 -11.11 -13.34 -20.62
CA LEU A 24 -11.19 -14.14 -19.41
C LEU A 24 -9.79 -14.54 -18.97
N LEU A 25 -9.33 -14.03 -17.83
CA LEU A 25 -8.01 -14.32 -17.28
C LEU A 25 -8.08 -15.37 -16.18
N TYR A 26 -7.07 -16.24 -16.12
CA TYR A 26 -6.83 -17.12 -14.98
C TYR A 26 -6.22 -16.31 -13.83
N ILE A 27 -6.57 -16.63 -12.58
CA ILE A 27 -6.05 -15.97 -11.39
C ILE A 27 -5.21 -16.98 -10.58
N ASP A 28 -3.92 -16.66 -10.38
CA ASP A 28 -2.98 -17.55 -9.67
C ASP A 28 -3.13 -17.46 -8.15
N LEU A 29 -3.43 -16.26 -7.62
CA LEU A 29 -3.58 -16.05 -6.19
C LEU A 29 -4.77 -15.14 -5.88
N HIS A 30 -5.67 -15.62 -5.04
CA HIS A 30 -6.77 -14.85 -4.51
C HIS A 30 -6.57 -14.58 -3.03
N LEU A 31 -6.42 -13.32 -2.65
CA LEU A 31 -6.29 -12.89 -1.26
C LEU A 31 -7.65 -12.38 -0.76
N VAL A 32 -8.01 -12.74 0.46
CA VAL A 32 -9.34 -12.46 1.04
C VAL A 32 -9.21 -11.88 2.45
N HIS A 33 -10.08 -10.95 2.79
CA HIS A 33 -10.19 -10.40 4.14
C HIS A 33 -11.65 -10.20 4.55
N GLU A 34 -11.91 -9.79 5.80
CA GLU A 34 -13.24 -9.80 6.41
C GLU A 34 -14.21 -8.75 5.84
N VAL A 35 -13.71 -7.68 5.20
CA VAL A 35 -14.58 -6.54 4.82
C VAL A 35 -15.35 -6.80 3.53
N THR A 36 -14.72 -7.34 2.50
CA THR A 36 -15.29 -7.46 1.14
C THR A 36 -15.76 -8.88 0.79
N SER A 37 -15.54 -9.85 1.65
CA SER A 37 -15.81 -11.26 1.35
C SER A 37 -17.18 -11.81 1.82
N PRO A 38 -17.86 -11.29 2.85
CA PRO A 38 -19.08 -11.93 3.37
C PRO A 38 -20.14 -12.19 2.32
N GLN A 39 -20.47 -11.17 1.51
CA GLN A 39 -21.49 -11.26 0.46
C GLN A 39 -21.07 -12.18 -0.68
N ALA A 40 -19.78 -12.28 -1.01
CA ALA A 40 -19.27 -13.19 -2.02
C ALA A 40 -19.49 -14.66 -1.61
N PHE A 41 -19.27 -15.01 -0.34
CA PHE A 41 -19.55 -16.35 0.16
C PHE A 41 -21.05 -16.66 0.23
N ASP A 42 -21.89 -15.66 0.54
CA ASP A 42 -23.35 -15.82 0.49
C ASP A 42 -23.80 -16.08 -0.95
N GLY A 43 -23.24 -15.41 -1.94
CA GLY A 43 -23.50 -15.67 -3.36
C GLY A 43 -23.14 -17.10 -3.78
N LEU A 44 -22.01 -17.64 -3.31
CA LEU A 44 -21.64 -19.05 -3.55
C LEU A 44 -22.68 -20.01 -2.99
N ARG A 45 -23.16 -19.78 -1.74
CA ARG A 45 -24.20 -20.62 -1.13
C ARG A 45 -25.50 -20.59 -1.90
N LEU A 46 -25.95 -19.39 -2.30
CA LEU A 46 -27.18 -19.21 -3.07
C LEU A 46 -27.11 -19.89 -4.45
N ALA A 47 -25.92 -19.94 -5.03
CA ALA A 47 -25.68 -20.57 -6.33
C ALA A 47 -25.32 -22.08 -6.22
N ASP A 48 -25.32 -22.66 -5.03
CA ASP A 48 -24.89 -24.04 -4.73
C ASP A 48 -23.47 -24.34 -5.31
N ARG A 49 -22.55 -23.39 -5.08
CA ARG A 49 -21.16 -23.47 -5.57
C ARG A 49 -20.18 -23.58 -4.42
N THR A 50 -19.07 -24.26 -4.67
CA THR A 50 -17.91 -24.35 -3.78
C THR A 50 -16.80 -23.41 -4.25
N VAL A 51 -15.80 -23.16 -3.41
CA VAL A 51 -14.57 -22.50 -3.83
C VAL A 51 -13.77 -23.42 -4.73
N ARG A 52 -13.44 -22.94 -5.92
CA ARG A 52 -12.78 -23.71 -6.99
C ARG A 52 -11.37 -24.15 -6.61
N ARG A 53 -10.59 -23.24 -6.03
CA ARG A 53 -9.17 -23.46 -5.69
C ARG A 53 -8.87 -22.90 -4.30
N PRO A 54 -9.31 -23.57 -3.23
CA PRO A 54 -9.01 -23.12 -1.87
C PRO A 54 -7.49 -23.12 -1.57
N ASP A 55 -6.71 -23.92 -2.29
CA ASP A 55 -5.26 -23.97 -2.23
C ASP A 55 -4.56 -22.72 -2.83
N LEU A 56 -5.22 -21.97 -3.72
CA LEU A 56 -4.77 -20.69 -4.28
C LEU A 56 -5.48 -19.49 -3.65
N THR A 57 -6.19 -19.72 -2.55
CA THR A 57 -6.90 -18.68 -1.81
C THR A 57 -6.36 -18.60 -0.39
N LEU A 58 -5.99 -17.39 0.05
CA LEU A 58 -5.53 -17.14 1.41
C LEU A 58 -6.35 -16.03 2.04
N ALA A 59 -6.80 -16.25 3.28
CA ALA A 59 -7.51 -15.24 4.07
C ALA A 59 -6.70 -14.75 5.26
N THR A 60 -6.93 -13.50 5.65
CA THR A 60 -6.39 -12.90 6.89
C THR A 60 -7.39 -11.93 7.49
N GLU A 61 -7.26 -11.71 8.80
CA GLU A 61 -8.03 -10.71 9.54
C GLU A 61 -7.12 -9.49 9.75
N ASP A 62 -7.43 -8.34 9.14
CA ASP A 62 -6.52 -7.20 9.14
C ASP A 62 -7.18 -5.82 9.26
N HIS A 63 -8.42 -5.63 8.81
CA HIS A 63 -9.09 -4.33 8.75
C HIS A 63 -9.82 -3.98 10.04
N ASN A 64 -10.63 -4.91 10.57
CA ASN A 64 -11.52 -4.72 11.72
C ASN A 64 -10.90 -5.18 13.05
N VAL A 65 -9.65 -5.60 13.04
CA VAL A 65 -8.96 -6.10 14.23
C VAL A 65 -8.41 -4.95 15.07
N PRO A 66 -8.53 -5.02 16.41
CA PRO A 66 -7.84 -4.07 17.29
C PRO A 66 -6.33 -4.33 17.30
N THR A 67 -5.57 -3.28 17.60
CA THR A 67 -4.11 -3.34 17.74
C THR A 67 -3.64 -3.43 19.19
N THR A 68 -4.59 -3.46 20.11
CA THR A 68 -4.38 -3.65 21.57
C THR A 68 -5.33 -4.70 22.08
N ASP A 69 -5.01 -5.28 23.24
CA ASP A 69 -5.89 -6.21 23.99
C ASP A 69 -6.40 -7.40 23.14
N LEU A 70 -5.54 -7.98 22.29
CA LEU A 70 -5.93 -9.06 21.34
C LEU A 70 -6.59 -10.27 22.00
N GLY A 71 -6.41 -10.46 23.29
CA GLY A 71 -7.06 -11.53 24.08
C GLY A 71 -8.51 -11.26 24.46
N ARG A 72 -9.04 -10.07 24.15
CA ARG A 72 -10.43 -9.70 24.42
C ARG A 72 -11.30 -9.79 23.16
N PRO A 73 -12.61 -10.06 23.29
CA PRO A 73 -13.52 -9.97 22.17
C PRO A 73 -13.52 -8.56 21.55
N ILE A 74 -13.62 -8.46 20.23
CA ILE A 74 -13.73 -7.17 19.53
C ILE A 74 -14.99 -6.46 20.05
N ALA A 75 -14.80 -5.23 20.57
CA ALA A 75 -15.87 -4.49 21.24
C ALA A 75 -16.97 -4.04 20.28
N ASP A 76 -16.58 -3.54 19.08
CA ASP A 76 -17.54 -3.12 18.06
C ASP A 76 -18.29 -4.35 17.49
N PRO A 77 -19.62 -4.39 17.54
CA PRO A 77 -20.38 -5.56 17.13
C PRO A 77 -20.34 -5.80 15.61
N VAL A 78 -20.19 -4.76 14.80
CA VAL A 78 -20.12 -4.88 13.33
C VAL A 78 -18.78 -5.51 12.96
N SER A 79 -17.68 -4.94 13.45
CA SER A 79 -16.32 -5.46 13.25
C SER A 79 -16.20 -6.92 13.72
N ARG A 80 -16.73 -7.23 14.90
CA ARG A 80 -16.76 -8.60 15.43
C ARG A 80 -17.52 -9.55 14.51
N THR A 81 -18.70 -9.17 14.05
CA THR A 81 -19.52 -10.01 13.15
C THR A 81 -18.79 -10.28 11.84
N GLN A 82 -18.12 -9.28 11.25
CA GLN A 82 -17.38 -9.46 10.01
C GLN A 82 -16.20 -10.44 10.18
N VAL A 83 -15.43 -10.31 11.25
CA VAL A 83 -14.33 -11.22 11.58
C VAL A 83 -14.83 -12.65 11.82
N GLU A 84 -15.89 -12.84 12.63
CA GLU A 84 -16.48 -14.14 12.90
C GLU A 84 -17.08 -14.78 11.63
N THR A 85 -17.65 -13.97 10.74
CA THR A 85 -18.17 -14.42 9.45
C THR A 85 -17.04 -14.92 8.54
N LEU A 86 -15.92 -14.21 8.47
CA LEU A 86 -14.74 -14.68 7.71
C LEU A 86 -14.25 -16.04 8.23
N ARG A 87 -14.14 -16.20 9.56
CA ARG A 87 -13.71 -17.47 10.18
C ARG A 87 -14.63 -18.62 9.79
N LYS A 88 -15.94 -18.38 9.88
CA LYS A 88 -16.97 -19.38 9.49
C LYS A 88 -16.84 -19.72 8.02
N ASN A 89 -16.73 -18.73 7.14
CA ASN A 89 -16.62 -18.94 5.70
C ASN A 89 -15.35 -19.72 5.35
N CYS A 90 -14.21 -19.36 5.91
CA CYS A 90 -12.95 -20.07 5.67
C CYS A 90 -13.02 -21.54 6.12
N ALA A 91 -13.61 -21.80 7.28
CA ALA A 91 -13.79 -23.17 7.77
C ALA A 91 -14.73 -23.99 6.88
N GLU A 92 -15.83 -23.39 6.41
CA GLU A 92 -16.83 -24.05 5.56
C GLU A 92 -16.27 -24.40 4.18
N PHE A 93 -15.52 -23.45 3.56
CA PHE A 93 -15.02 -23.60 2.20
C PHE A 93 -13.58 -24.13 2.11
N GLY A 94 -12.96 -24.48 3.24
CA GLY A 94 -11.62 -25.06 3.29
C GLY A 94 -10.49 -24.08 2.94
N ILE A 95 -10.68 -22.77 3.17
CA ILE A 95 -9.70 -21.72 2.90
C ILE A 95 -8.77 -21.57 4.11
N ARG A 96 -7.46 -21.48 3.85
CA ARG A 96 -6.47 -21.17 4.87
C ARG A 96 -6.66 -19.74 5.38
N LEU A 97 -6.80 -19.59 6.69
CA LEU A 97 -6.97 -18.31 7.37
C LEU A 97 -5.81 -18.06 8.34
N HIS A 98 -5.30 -16.82 8.37
CA HIS A 98 -4.45 -16.28 9.43
C HIS A 98 -5.29 -15.35 10.31
N PRO A 99 -5.86 -15.88 11.42
CA PRO A 99 -6.73 -15.11 12.31
C PRO A 99 -5.94 -14.17 13.21
N MET A 100 -6.59 -13.18 13.79
CA MET A 100 -6.04 -12.29 14.81
C MET A 100 -5.37 -13.09 15.94
N GLY A 101 -4.10 -12.78 16.21
CA GLY A 101 -3.28 -13.46 17.20
C GLY A 101 -2.46 -14.64 16.66
N ASP A 102 -2.61 -15.02 15.39
CA ASP A 102 -1.72 -15.96 14.71
C ASP A 102 -0.36 -15.31 14.38
N ASP A 103 0.74 -16.04 14.50
CA ASP A 103 2.09 -15.51 14.23
C ASP A 103 2.29 -15.07 12.76
N SER A 104 1.47 -15.55 11.85
CA SER A 104 1.48 -15.17 10.43
C SER A 104 0.37 -14.17 10.08
N GLN A 105 -0.44 -13.72 11.07
CA GLN A 105 -1.46 -12.72 10.85
C GLN A 105 -0.84 -11.36 10.49
N GLY A 106 -1.50 -10.63 9.62
CA GLY A 106 -1.10 -9.28 9.25
C GLY A 106 -1.91 -8.76 8.08
N ILE A 107 -1.57 -7.55 7.67
CA ILE A 107 -2.20 -6.90 6.52
C ILE A 107 -2.01 -7.76 5.27
N VAL A 108 -3.08 -8.00 4.55
CA VAL A 108 -3.14 -8.91 3.40
C VAL A 108 -2.01 -8.66 2.39
N HIS A 109 -1.69 -7.40 2.10
CA HIS A 109 -0.63 -7.00 1.16
C HIS A 109 0.78 -7.03 1.77
N VAL A 110 0.92 -7.34 3.05
CA VAL A 110 2.20 -7.59 3.72
C VAL A 110 2.48 -9.08 3.79
N ILE A 111 1.49 -9.88 4.21
CA ILE A 111 1.69 -11.32 4.41
C ILE A 111 1.87 -12.09 3.10
N GLY A 112 1.17 -11.71 2.00
CA GLY A 112 1.33 -12.35 0.69
C GLY A 112 2.78 -12.39 0.22
N PRO A 113 3.47 -11.23 0.11
CA PRO A 113 4.89 -11.14 -0.15
C PRO A 113 5.76 -11.86 0.89
N GLN A 114 5.49 -11.64 2.17
CA GLN A 114 6.30 -12.16 3.27
C GLN A 114 6.31 -13.68 3.34
N LEU A 115 5.21 -14.32 2.98
CA LEU A 115 5.10 -15.77 2.88
C LEU A 115 5.67 -16.33 1.56
N GLY A 116 6.05 -15.46 0.59
CA GLY A 116 6.49 -15.87 -0.73
C GLY A 116 5.36 -16.39 -1.63
N LEU A 117 4.11 -16.04 -1.32
CA LEU A 117 2.94 -16.37 -2.14
C LEU A 117 2.88 -15.52 -3.40
N THR A 118 3.28 -14.25 -3.30
CA THR A 118 3.41 -13.36 -4.44
C THR A 118 4.72 -13.63 -5.15
N GLN A 119 4.67 -14.02 -6.42
CA GLN A 119 5.84 -14.33 -7.23
C GLN A 119 5.78 -13.63 -8.58
N PRO A 120 6.94 -13.39 -9.24
CA PRO A 120 6.96 -12.81 -10.57
C PRO A 120 6.13 -13.61 -11.58
N GLY A 121 5.44 -12.90 -12.45
CA GLY A 121 4.67 -13.50 -13.53
C GLY A 121 3.27 -13.97 -13.13
N MET A 122 2.85 -13.83 -11.87
CA MET A 122 1.52 -14.24 -11.40
C MET A 122 0.45 -13.15 -11.65
N THR A 123 -0.81 -13.59 -11.69
CA THR A 123 -1.98 -12.74 -11.50
C THR A 123 -2.44 -12.82 -10.05
N VAL A 124 -2.63 -11.66 -9.40
CA VAL A 124 -3.04 -11.59 -7.98
C VAL A 124 -4.24 -10.67 -7.83
N VAL A 125 -5.29 -11.13 -7.16
CA VAL A 125 -6.47 -10.31 -6.87
C VAL A 125 -6.86 -10.36 -5.42
N CYS A 126 -7.51 -9.28 -4.96
CA CYS A 126 -8.07 -9.15 -3.62
C CYS A 126 -9.23 -8.15 -3.66
N GLY A 127 -10.17 -8.26 -2.76
CA GLY A 127 -11.23 -7.26 -2.55
C GLY A 127 -10.74 -5.94 -1.93
N ASP A 128 -9.47 -5.59 -2.09
CA ASP A 128 -8.84 -4.36 -1.63
C ASP A 128 -8.10 -3.67 -2.79
N SER A 129 -8.27 -2.36 -2.91
CA SER A 129 -7.69 -1.57 -3.99
C SER A 129 -6.16 -1.55 -3.99
N HIS A 130 -5.51 -1.72 -2.82
CA HIS A 130 -4.04 -1.74 -2.72
C HIS A 130 -3.39 -3.08 -3.10
N THR A 131 -4.14 -3.98 -3.71
CA THR A 131 -3.62 -5.22 -4.32
C THR A 131 -2.50 -4.95 -5.31
N SER A 132 -2.46 -3.77 -5.93
CA SER A 132 -1.35 -3.34 -6.79
C SER A 132 0.02 -3.41 -6.12
N THR A 133 0.10 -3.46 -4.78
CA THR A 133 1.34 -3.69 -4.01
C THR A 133 2.14 -4.89 -4.54
N HIS A 134 1.44 -5.96 -4.92
CA HIS A 134 2.06 -7.19 -5.39
C HIS A 134 2.77 -7.04 -6.74
N GLY A 135 2.46 -5.99 -7.50
CA GLY A 135 3.15 -5.65 -8.75
C GLY A 135 4.63 -5.30 -8.57
N ALA A 136 5.08 -5.01 -7.34
CA ALA A 136 6.48 -4.84 -7.00
C ALA A 136 7.36 -6.07 -7.34
N PHE A 137 6.74 -7.23 -7.45
CA PHE A 137 7.38 -8.50 -7.83
C PHE A 137 7.29 -8.80 -9.34
N GLY A 138 6.74 -7.90 -10.15
CA GLY A 138 6.42 -8.20 -11.54
C GLY A 138 5.20 -9.11 -11.69
N ALA A 139 4.26 -9.04 -10.76
CA ALA A 139 2.95 -9.69 -10.84
C ALA A 139 1.92 -8.71 -11.43
N LEU A 140 0.94 -9.19 -12.17
CA LEU A 140 -0.23 -8.40 -12.57
C LEU A 140 -1.26 -8.46 -11.45
N ALA A 141 -1.29 -7.44 -10.62
CA ALA A 141 -2.05 -7.43 -9.37
C ALA A 141 -2.97 -6.21 -9.27
N PHE A 142 -4.25 -6.44 -8.98
CA PHE A 142 -5.23 -5.37 -8.88
C PHE A 142 -6.41 -5.72 -7.96
N GLY A 143 -7.03 -4.67 -7.41
CA GLY A 143 -8.22 -4.77 -6.57
C GLY A 143 -9.46 -5.09 -7.39
N ILE A 144 -10.37 -5.87 -6.81
CA ILE A 144 -11.63 -6.31 -7.42
C ILE A 144 -12.82 -6.03 -6.50
N GLY A 145 -13.99 -5.87 -7.10
CA GLY A 145 -15.25 -5.68 -6.37
C GLY A 145 -15.80 -6.98 -5.78
N THR A 146 -16.74 -6.88 -4.84
CA THR A 146 -17.32 -8.03 -4.13
C THR A 146 -17.93 -9.10 -5.08
N SER A 147 -18.61 -8.69 -6.15
CA SER A 147 -19.14 -9.62 -7.16
C SER A 147 -18.05 -10.34 -7.93
N GLU A 148 -16.90 -9.66 -8.16
CA GLU A 148 -15.72 -10.26 -8.80
C GLU A 148 -15.02 -11.22 -7.83
N VAL A 149 -14.99 -10.91 -6.51
CA VAL A 149 -14.52 -11.85 -5.46
C VAL A 149 -15.32 -13.16 -5.52
N GLU A 150 -16.65 -13.10 -5.59
CA GLU A 150 -17.50 -14.26 -5.75
C GLU A 150 -17.16 -15.05 -7.02
N HIS A 151 -17.00 -14.33 -8.14
CA HIS A 151 -16.67 -14.95 -9.43
C HIS A 151 -15.33 -15.70 -9.38
N VAL A 152 -14.30 -15.08 -8.82
CA VAL A 152 -12.97 -15.71 -8.69
C VAL A 152 -13.00 -16.91 -7.74
N LEU A 153 -13.69 -16.81 -6.61
CA LEU A 153 -13.88 -17.95 -5.69
C LEU A 153 -14.54 -19.13 -6.42
N ALA A 154 -15.56 -18.86 -7.24
CA ALA A 154 -16.32 -19.90 -7.95
C ALA A 154 -15.56 -20.52 -9.13
N THR A 155 -14.70 -19.76 -9.83
CA THR A 155 -14.17 -20.15 -11.15
C THR A 155 -12.66 -20.12 -11.26
N GLN A 156 -11.96 -19.40 -10.40
CA GLN A 156 -10.53 -19.07 -10.48
C GLN A 156 -10.17 -18.27 -11.73
N THR A 157 -11.15 -17.59 -12.32
CA THR A 157 -10.98 -16.73 -13.50
C THR A 157 -11.67 -15.39 -13.28
N LEU A 158 -11.33 -14.40 -14.11
CA LEU A 158 -11.93 -13.08 -14.03
C LEU A 158 -12.04 -12.45 -15.42
N PRO A 159 -13.25 -11.98 -15.84
CA PRO A 159 -13.40 -11.19 -17.06
C PRO A 159 -12.79 -9.80 -16.87
N GLN A 160 -11.88 -9.39 -17.77
CA GLN A 160 -11.23 -8.08 -17.72
C GLN A 160 -11.07 -7.48 -19.10
N SER A 161 -11.34 -6.19 -19.23
CA SER A 161 -11.01 -5.45 -20.44
C SER A 161 -9.50 -5.18 -20.49
N THR A 162 -8.90 -5.31 -21.67
CA THR A 162 -7.49 -5.02 -21.89
C THR A 162 -7.17 -3.59 -21.45
N PRO A 163 -6.27 -3.37 -20.51
CA PRO A 163 -5.91 -2.03 -20.05
C PRO A 163 -5.01 -1.33 -21.06
N LYS A 164 -4.94 0.00 -20.96
CA LYS A 164 -3.85 0.75 -21.57
C LYS A 164 -2.57 0.55 -20.79
N LEU A 165 -1.43 0.76 -21.44
CA LEU A 165 -0.11 0.56 -20.86
C LEU A 165 0.58 1.91 -20.69
N MET A 166 1.18 2.11 -19.51
CA MET A 166 1.89 3.33 -19.21
C MET A 166 3.27 3.01 -18.63
N ALA A 167 4.30 3.73 -19.07
CA ALA A 167 5.60 3.73 -18.42
C ALA A 167 5.79 5.00 -17.59
N VAL A 168 6.36 4.84 -16.40
CA VAL A 168 6.92 5.95 -15.61
C VAL A 168 8.43 5.75 -15.57
N ASN A 169 9.15 6.57 -16.32
CA ASN A 169 10.60 6.52 -16.43
C ASN A 169 11.22 7.49 -15.40
N ALA A 170 11.88 6.97 -14.37
CA ALA A 170 12.53 7.80 -13.37
C ALA A 170 14.04 7.82 -13.54
N THR A 171 14.59 9.01 -13.77
CA THR A 171 16.01 9.25 -13.93
C THR A 171 16.64 9.85 -12.67
N GLY A 172 17.94 9.63 -12.51
CA GLY A 172 18.69 10.12 -11.35
C GLY A 172 18.38 9.36 -10.06
N ARG A 173 19.13 9.69 -9.01
CA ARG A 173 18.95 9.10 -7.68
C ARG A 173 18.32 10.10 -6.72
N PRO A 174 17.35 9.70 -5.90
CA PRO A 174 16.79 10.59 -4.91
C PRO A 174 17.86 11.02 -3.90
N PRO A 175 17.83 12.29 -3.44
CA PRO A 175 18.74 12.78 -2.40
C PRO A 175 18.59 12.00 -1.09
N TYR A 176 19.62 12.05 -0.25
CA TYR A 176 19.57 11.49 1.11
C TYR A 176 18.38 12.06 1.89
N GLY A 177 17.70 11.20 2.63
CA GLY A 177 16.48 11.56 3.38
C GLY A 177 15.18 11.50 2.57
N THR A 178 15.26 11.17 1.27
CA THR A 178 14.09 10.93 0.40
C THR A 178 13.84 9.44 0.27
N THR A 179 12.59 9.03 0.38
CA THR A 179 12.17 7.62 0.33
C THR A 179 11.29 7.33 -0.89
N ALA A 180 10.97 6.07 -1.11
CA ALA A 180 10.01 5.64 -2.14
C ALA A 180 8.64 6.32 -1.98
N LYS A 181 8.23 6.63 -0.74
CA LYS A 181 6.98 7.37 -0.46
C LYS A 181 7.03 8.79 -0.99
N ASP A 182 8.15 9.47 -0.82
CA ASP A 182 8.33 10.83 -1.33
C ASP A 182 8.32 10.85 -2.86
N LEU A 183 8.94 9.84 -3.52
CA LEU A 183 8.93 9.68 -4.98
C LEU A 183 7.52 9.53 -5.52
N VAL A 184 6.73 8.61 -4.95
CA VAL A 184 5.37 8.36 -5.45
C VAL A 184 4.42 9.52 -5.14
N LEU A 185 4.56 10.20 -4.01
CA LEU A 185 3.78 11.41 -3.70
C LEU A 185 4.11 12.56 -4.67
N ALA A 186 5.39 12.76 -5.00
CA ALA A 186 5.81 13.75 -5.98
C ALA A 186 5.27 13.43 -7.38
N LEU A 187 5.30 12.15 -7.81
CA LEU A 187 4.70 11.70 -9.05
C LEU A 187 3.19 12.02 -9.07
N ILE A 188 2.46 11.65 -8.01
CA ILE A 188 1.00 11.87 -7.95
C ILE A 188 0.68 13.37 -7.98
N ALA A 189 1.47 14.21 -7.30
CA ALA A 189 1.30 15.66 -7.37
C ALA A 189 1.56 16.23 -8.78
N GLN A 190 2.50 15.64 -9.53
CA GLN A 190 2.80 16.01 -10.91
C GLN A 190 1.66 15.67 -11.87
N VAL A 191 1.13 14.44 -11.78
CA VAL A 191 0.17 13.91 -12.77
C VAL A 191 -1.29 14.08 -12.35
N GLY A 192 -1.55 14.30 -11.06
CA GLY A 192 -2.89 14.37 -10.47
C GLY A 192 -3.49 12.98 -10.18
N THR A 193 -4.56 12.95 -9.38
CA THR A 193 -5.22 11.71 -8.91
C THR A 193 -5.92 10.90 -10.00
N GLY A 194 -6.06 11.43 -11.22
CA GLY A 194 -6.63 10.74 -12.39
C GLY A 194 -5.61 10.42 -13.50
N GLY A 195 -4.32 10.72 -13.29
CA GLY A 195 -3.29 10.61 -14.33
C GLY A 195 -3.08 9.21 -14.90
N GLY A 196 -3.29 8.17 -14.08
CA GLY A 196 -3.13 6.77 -14.46
C GLY A 196 -4.40 6.04 -14.84
N GLN A 197 -5.55 6.75 -14.94
CA GLN A 197 -6.85 6.09 -15.13
C GLN A 197 -6.88 5.17 -16.35
N GLY A 198 -7.27 3.91 -16.12
CA GLY A 198 -7.40 2.89 -17.16
C GLY A 198 -6.08 2.25 -17.60
N HIS A 199 -4.96 2.59 -16.94
CA HIS A 199 -3.65 2.04 -17.29
C HIS A 199 -3.15 1.00 -16.26
N VAL A 200 -2.38 0.06 -16.77
CA VAL A 200 -1.37 -0.68 -16.01
C VAL A 200 -0.06 0.08 -16.16
N VAL A 201 0.55 0.42 -15.04
CA VAL A 201 1.76 1.26 -15.00
C VAL A 201 2.99 0.41 -14.74
N GLU A 202 4.02 0.54 -15.56
CA GLU A 202 5.34 -0.02 -15.31
C GLU A 202 6.30 1.08 -14.85
N TYR A 203 6.83 0.94 -13.64
CA TYR A 203 7.84 1.84 -13.08
C TYR A 203 9.23 1.39 -13.51
N ARG A 204 9.96 2.27 -14.17
CA ARG A 204 11.22 1.97 -14.87
C ARG A 204 12.29 3.01 -14.56
N GLY A 205 13.53 2.61 -14.79
CA GLY A 205 14.70 3.47 -14.65
C GLY A 205 15.39 3.40 -13.28
N GLU A 206 16.58 4.00 -13.21
CA GLU A 206 17.52 3.83 -12.11
C GLU A 206 16.92 4.11 -10.73
N ALA A 207 16.03 5.09 -10.61
CA ALA A 207 15.44 5.45 -9.34
C ALA A 207 14.54 4.34 -8.78
N PHE A 208 13.75 3.68 -9.61
CA PHE A 208 12.87 2.58 -9.17
C PHE A 208 13.61 1.25 -9.06
N GLU A 209 14.54 0.99 -9.97
CA GLU A 209 15.36 -0.22 -9.97
C GLU A 209 16.26 -0.32 -8.73
N SER A 210 16.76 0.82 -8.24
CA SER A 210 17.60 0.89 -7.05
C SER A 210 16.85 0.78 -5.73
N LEU A 211 15.51 0.78 -5.74
CA LEU A 211 14.70 0.62 -4.53
C LEU A 211 14.79 -0.82 -3.99
N SER A 212 14.75 -0.93 -2.67
CA SER A 212 14.47 -2.19 -1.99
C SER A 212 13.08 -2.73 -2.38
N MET A 213 12.81 -3.99 -2.06
CA MET A 213 11.47 -4.55 -2.30
C MET A 213 10.38 -3.80 -1.52
N GLU A 214 10.66 -3.36 -0.32
CA GLU A 214 9.76 -2.55 0.50
C GLU A 214 9.46 -1.21 -0.17
N GLY A 215 10.48 -0.56 -0.74
CA GLY A 215 10.32 0.66 -1.52
C GLY A 215 9.48 0.46 -2.79
N ARG A 216 9.73 -0.62 -3.55
CA ARG A 216 8.93 -1.00 -4.73
C ARG A 216 7.48 -1.29 -4.36
N MET A 217 7.25 -2.00 -3.24
CA MET A 217 5.90 -2.25 -2.72
C MET A 217 5.19 -0.95 -2.35
N THR A 218 5.88 0.04 -1.79
CA THR A 218 5.32 1.36 -1.49
C THR A 218 4.87 2.09 -2.77
N VAL A 219 5.70 2.10 -3.81
CA VAL A 219 5.37 2.72 -5.10
C VAL A 219 4.18 2.04 -5.75
N CYS A 220 4.21 0.72 -5.88
CA CYS A 220 3.13 -0.06 -6.47
C CYS A 220 1.82 0.03 -5.65
N ASN A 221 1.91 0.04 -4.32
CA ASN A 221 0.76 0.25 -3.42
C ASN A 221 0.01 1.53 -3.76
N MET A 222 0.72 2.62 -3.98
CA MET A 222 0.12 3.93 -4.23
C MET A 222 -0.28 4.18 -5.69
N SER A 223 -0.12 3.22 -6.58
CA SER A 223 -0.54 3.35 -7.99
C SER A 223 -2.03 3.62 -8.13
N ILE A 224 -2.86 3.00 -7.29
CA ILE A 224 -4.30 3.23 -7.29
C ILE A 224 -4.69 4.66 -6.86
N GLU A 225 -3.83 5.36 -6.12
CA GLU A 225 -4.11 6.70 -5.61
C GLU A 225 -4.08 7.78 -6.70
N TRP A 226 -3.58 7.46 -7.89
CA TRP A 226 -3.64 8.31 -9.06
C TRP A 226 -4.38 7.67 -10.25
N GLY A 227 -5.24 6.68 -9.93
CA GLY A 227 -6.20 6.08 -10.83
C GLY A 227 -5.70 4.90 -11.65
N ALA A 228 -4.44 4.47 -11.49
CA ALA A 228 -3.94 3.31 -12.19
C ALA A 228 -4.65 2.02 -11.74
N LYS A 229 -4.87 1.11 -12.68
CA LYS A 229 -5.46 -0.22 -12.40
C LYS A 229 -4.48 -1.10 -11.62
N ALA A 230 -3.20 -1.05 -11.99
CA ALA A 230 -2.10 -1.76 -11.36
C ALA A 230 -0.80 -0.98 -11.54
N GLY A 231 0.16 -1.18 -10.65
CA GLY A 231 1.53 -0.71 -10.79
C GLY A 231 2.47 -1.90 -10.74
N MET A 232 3.49 -1.90 -11.59
CA MET A 232 4.42 -3.02 -11.73
C MET A 232 5.87 -2.51 -11.74
N VAL A 233 6.76 -3.31 -11.18
CA VAL A 233 8.22 -3.18 -11.37
C VAL A 233 8.70 -4.50 -11.99
N ALA A 234 9.49 -4.43 -13.03
CA ALA A 234 10.05 -5.64 -13.65
C ALA A 234 10.86 -6.44 -12.61
N PRO A 235 10.69 -7.77 -12.53
CA PRO A 235 11.42 -8.58 -11.58
C PRO A 235 12.91 -8.64 -11.94
N ASP A 236 13.75 -8.58 -10.92
CA ASP A 236 15.21 -8.61 -11.00
C ASP A 236 15.81 -9.37 -9.81
N ASP A 237 17.14 -9.36 -9.70
CA ASP A 237 17.85 -10.05 -8.62
C ASP A 237 17.44 -9.56 -7.21
N THR A 238 16.96 -8.31 -7.06
CA THR A 238 16.43 -7.79 -5.80
C THR A 238 15.14 -8.55 -5.41
N ALA A 239 14.24 -8.75 -6.38
CA ALA A 239 13.02 -9.50 -6.17
C ALA A 239 13.31 -11.00 -5.91
N PHE A 240 14.27 -11.56 -6.61
CA PHE A 240 14.67 -12.97 -6.43
C PHE A 240 15.28 -13.20 -5.06
N ALA A 241 16.21 -12.34 -4.63
CA ALA A 241 16.82 -12.43 -3.29
C ALA A 241 15.79 -12.28 -2.16
N TYR A 242 14.77 -11.42 -2.36
CA TYR A 242 13.68 -11.29 -1.38
C TYR A 242 12.86 -12.57 -1.25
N LEU A 243 12.62 -13.29 -2.36
CA LEU A 243 11.80 -14.52 -2.39
C LEU A 243 12.55 -15.76 -1.95
N GLU A 244 13.87 -15.78 -2.10
CA GLU A 244 14.69 -16.96 -1.78
C GLU A 244 14.47 -17.39 -0.32
N GLY A 245 14.15 -18.68 -0.13
CA GLY A 245 13.92 -19.26 1.20
C GLY A 245 12.59 -18.93 1.86
N ARG A 246 11.72 -18.08 1.27
CA ARG A 246 10.37 -17.82 1.79
C ARG A 246 9.55 -19.11 1.86
N PRO A 247 8.58 -19.20 2.81
CA PRO A 247 7.84 -20.44 3.05
C PRO A 247 7.17 -21.06 1.81
N SER A 248 6.55 -20.23 0.96
CA SER A 248 5.82 -20.65 -0.24
C SER A 248 6.61 -20.44 -1.54
N ALA A 249 7.84 -19.95 -1.47
CA ALA A 249 8.69 -19.83 -2.65
C ALA A 249 9.15 -21.20 -3.17
N PRO A 250 9.36 -21.36 -4.48
CA PRO A 250 9.90 -22.59 -5.05
C PRO A 250 11.25 -22.97 -4.44
N ARG A 251 11.60 -24.24 -4.47
CA ARG A 251 12.87 -24.77 -3.91
C ARG A 251 13.56 -25.73 -4.87
N GLY A 252 14.90 -25.79 -4.80
CA GLY A 252 15.73 -26.69 -5.60
C GLY A 252 15.48 -26.50 -7.09
N LYS A 253 15.23 -27.58 -7.84
CA LYS A 253 14.99 -27.51 -9.29
C LYS A 253 13.79 -26.63 -9.69
N ALA A 254 12.76 -26.54 -8.84
CA ALA A 254 11.63 -25.65 -9.10
C ALA A 254 12.02 -24.17 -8.97
N TRP A 255 12.96 -23.85 -8.07
CA TRP A 255 13.53 -22.51 -7.95
C TRP A 255 14.35 -22.14 -9.20
N GLU A 256 15.21 -23.03 -9.68
CA GLU A 256 15.98 -22.81 -10.90
C GLU A 256 15.09 -22.56 -12.12
N ALA A 257 14.05 -23.40 -12.29
CA ALA A 257 13.07 -23.21 -13.37
C ALA A 257 12.27 -21.90 -13.22
N ALA A 258 11.95 -21.50 -12.00
CA ALA A 258 11.28 -20.24 -11.72
C ALA A 258 12.18 -19.04 -12.08
N LEU A 259 13.46 -19.07 -11.71
CA LEU A 259 14.43 -18.03 -12.06
C LEU A 259 14.55 -17.87 -13.58
N ASP A 260 14.63 -18.97 -14.33
CA ASP A 260 14.69 -18.92 -15.80
C ASP A 260 13.45 -18.25 -16.40
N TYR A 261 12.26 -18.56 -15.88
CA TYR A 261 11.01 -17.93 -16.28
C TYR A 261 10.97 -16.45 -15.90
N TRP A 262 11.30 -16.11 -14.64
CA TRP A 262 11.23 -14.74 -14.12
C TRP A 262 12.17 -13.79 -14.84
N ARG A 263 13.36 -14.24 -15.24
CA ARG A 263 14.34 -13.47 -16.02
C ARG A 263 13.87 -13.17 -17.45
N ALA A 264 12.90 -13.90 -17.96
CA ALA A 264 12.32 -13.67 -19.29
C ALA A 264 11.14 -12.67 -19.27
N LEU A 265 10.66 -12.27 -18.07
CA LEU A 265 9.49 -11.40 -17.92
C LEU A 265 9.72 -9.93 -18.23
N PRO A 266 10.87 -9.29 -17.90
CA PRO A 266 11.06 -7.88 -18.15
C PRO A 266 10.66 -7.45 -19.55
N THR A 267 10.18 -6.23 -19.67
CA THR A 267 9.76 -5.61 -20.95
C THR A 267 10.87 -5.70 -22.00
N ASP A 268 10.52 -6.17 -23.19
CA ASP A 268 11.45 -6.33 -24.30
C ASP A 268 11.94 -4.96 -24.81
N GLU A 269 13.14 -4.94 -25.40
CA GLU A 269 13.61 -3.77 -26.13
C GLU A 269 12.68 -3.43 -27.30
N GLY A 270 12.33 -2.15 -27.44
CA GLY A 270 11.41 -1.67 -28.48
C GLY A 270 9.92 -1.96 -28.24
N ALA A 271 9.55 -2.44 -27.04
CA ALA A 271 8.15 -2.47 -26.62
C ALA A 271 7.58 -1.04 -26.54
N ARG A 272 6.28 -0.91 -26.75
CA ARG A 272 5.59 0.39 -26.79
C ARG A 272 4.60 0.51 -25.64
N PHE A 273 4.51 1.71 -25.08
CA PHE A 273 3.50 2.11 -24.13
C PHE A 273 2.54 3.12 -24.79
N ASP A 274 1.28 3.14 -24.35
CA ASP A 274 0.31 4.13 -24.81
C ASP A 274 0.65 5.53 -24.26
N THR A 275 1.27 5.58 -23.08
CA THR A 275 1.67 6.83 -22.42
C THR A 275 2.99 6.63 -21.70
N GLU A 276 3.85 7.64 -21.75
CA GLU A 276 5.10 7.66 -21.00
C GLU A 276 5.19 8.94 -20.18
N ILE A 277 5.64 8.81 -18.94
CA ILE A 277 5.83 9.92 -17.98
C ILE A 277 7.29 9.90 -17.52
N GLU A 278 7.89 11.08 -17.50
CA GLU A 278 9.26 11.28 -17.00
C GLU A 278 9.23 11.86 -15.59
N LEU A 279 10.07 11.32 -14.70
CA LEU A 279 10.28 11.80 -13.33
C LEU A 279 11.78 11.99 -13.08
N ASP A 280 12.18 13.21 -12.76
CA ASP A 280 13.53 13.49 -12.29
C ASP A 280 13.63 13.25 -10.77
N ALA A 281 14.05 12.07 -10.37
CA ALA A 281 14.14 11.66 -8.99
C ALA A 281 15.21 12.46 -8.21
N SER A 282 16.21 13.01 -8.89
CA SER A 282 17.27 13.81 -8.24
C SER A 282 16.75 15.12 -7.65
N ARG A 283 15.58 15.57 -8.08
CA ARG A 283 14.92 16.79 -7.62
C ARG A 283 13.86 16.55 -6.55
N VAL A 284 13.52 15.30 -6.27
CA VAL A 284 12.52 14.97 -5.24
C VAL A 284 13.18 15.10 -3.87
N THR A 285 12.54 15.86 -3.00
CA THR A 285 12.94 16.05 -1.60
C THR A 285 11.82 15.53 -0.70
N PRO A 286 11.98 15.44 0.64
CA PRO A 286 10.89 15.05 1.53
C PRO A 286 9.59 15.74 1.19
N PHE A 287 8.54 14.94 1.01
CA PHE A 287 7.27 15.37 0.39
C PHE A 287 6.10 15.10 1.34
N VAL A 288 5.12 16.02 1.40
CA VAL A 288 3.95 15.90 2.27
C VAL A 288 2.68 16.35 1.53
N THR A 289 1.52 15.80 1.90
CA THR A 289 0.25 16.31 1.42
C THR A 289 -0.21 17.48 2.30
N TRP A 290 -0.67 18.55 1.68
CA TRP A 290 -1.26 19.71 2.37
C TRP A 290 -2.80 19.70 2.36
N GLY A 291 -3.39 18.88 1.49
CA GLY A 291 -4.86 18.84 1.29
C GLY A 291 -5.45 17.47 1.61
N THR A 292 -6.59 17.16 0.99
CA THR A 292 -7.45 16.01 1.28
C THR A 292 -7.32 14.86 0.25
N ASN A 293 -6.31 14.89 -0.60
CA ASN A 293 -5.97 13.79 -1.50
C ASN A 293 -4.47 13.77 -1.80
N PRO A 294 -3.89 12.64 -2.28
CA PRO A 294 -2.46 12.53 -2.54
C PRO A 294 -1.93 13.46 -3.63
N GLY A 295 -2.78 13.94 -4.56
CA GLY A 295 -2.41 14.91 -5.59
C GLY A 295 -2.22 16.34 -5.03
N GLN A 296 -2.68 16.60 -3.82
CA GLN A 296 -2.50 17.88 -3.11
C GLN A 296 -1.27 17.80 -2.20
N GLY A 297 -0.11 17.57 -2.80
CA GLY A 297 1.18 17.45 -2.13
C GLY A 297 2.18 18.51 -2.59
N ALA A 298 3.20 18.74 -1.76
CA ALA A 298 4.30 19.64 -2.04
C ALA A 298 5.58 19.20 -1.28
N PRO A 299 6.77 19.64 -1.73
CA PRO A 299 7.99 19.50 -0.94
C PRO A 299 7.82 20.10 0.45
N LEU A 300 8.32 19.44 1.48
CA LEU A 300 8.23 19.91 2.88
C LEU A 300 8.81 21.33 3.09
N SER A 301 9.72 21.75 2.22
CA SER A 301 10.29 23.10 2.23
C SER A 301 9.38 24.18 1.66
N ALA A 302 8.24 23.82 1.09
CA ALA A 302 7.29 24.74 0.49
C ALA A 302 6.31 25.30 1.53
N ALA A 303 5.41 26.15 1.05
CA ALA A 303 4.25 26.63 1.79
C ALA A 303 2.95 26.06 1.20
N VAL A 304 1.90 26.10 1.98
CA VAL A 304 0.53 25.80 1.56
C VAL A 304 0.19 26.71 0.36
N PRO A 305 -0.21 26.14 -0.81
CA PRO A 305 -0.45 26.93 -2.00
C PRO A 305 -1.67 27.84 -1.85
N ASP A 306 -1.60 28.98 -2.56
CA ASP A 306 -2.77 29.86 -2.72
C ASP A 306 -3.70 29.24 -3.77
N PRO A 307 -4.98 28.97 -3.46
CA PRO A 307 -5.94 28.49 -4.43
C PRO A 307 -6.03 29.34 -5.70
N ASP A 308 -5.86 30.64 -5.59
CA ASP A 308 -5.91 31.56 -6.73
C ASP A 308 -4.70 31.43 -7.67
N SER A 309 -3.65 30.72 -7.28
CA SER A 309 -2.52 30.38 -8.15
C SER A 309 -2.85 29.29 -9.18
N PHE A 310 -3.95 28.53 -9.02
CA PHE A 310 -4.35 27.48 -9.95
C PHE A 310 -5.15 28.06 -11.12
N ALA A 311 -4.64 27.90 -12.33
CA ALA A 311 -5.33 28.34 -13.56
C ALA A 311 -6.62 27.55 -13.85
N ASP A 312 -6.65 26.27 -13.46
CA ASP A 312 -7.83 25.40 -13.60
C ASP A 312 -8.83 25.66 -12.48
N GLU A 313 -10.08 25.97 -12.86
CA GLU A 313 -11.15 26.29 -11.90
C GLU A 313 -11.50 25.12 -10.96
N GLY A 314 -11.50 23.90 -11.49
CA GLY A 314 -11.76 22.70 -10.68
C GLY A 314 -10.67 22.48 -9.63
N LYS A 315 -9.40 22.66 -10.00
CA LYS A 315 -8.27 22.59 -9.07
C LYS A 315 -8.35 23.71 -8.02
N ARG A 316 -8.70 24.94 -8.42
CA ARG A 316 -8.87 26.06 -7.50
C ARG A 316 -9.94 25.78 -6.45
N LEU A 317 -11.13 25.35 -6.88
CA LEU A 317 -12.24 25.01 -5.97
C LEU A 317 -11.91 23.83 -5.08
N SER A 318 -11.24 22.80 -5.62
CA SER A 318 -10.75 21.67 -4.83
C SER A 318 -9.75 22.10 -3.75
N ALA A 319 -8.82 22.99 -4.10
CA ALA A 319 -7.86 23.53 -3.15
C ALA A 319 -8.54 24.36 -2.04
N GLN A 320 -9.51 25.22 -2.37
CA GLN A 320 -10.26 26.00 -1.39
C GLN A 320 -10.98 25.10 -0.37
N ARG A 321 -11.70 24.07 -0.83
CA ARG A 321 -12.37 23.10 0.04
C ARG A 321 -11.38 22.32 0.91
N ALA A 322 -10.27 21.88 0.32
CA ALA A 322 -9.24 21.17 1.05
C ALA A 322 -8.63 22.02 2.18
N LEU A 323 -8.33 23.30 1.92
CA LEU A 323 -7.80 24.22 2.94
C LEU A 323 -8.80 24.49 4.04
N GLU A 324 -10.08 24.63 3.70
CA GLU A 324 -11.16 24.79 4.69
C GLU A 324 -11.24 23.56 5.59
N TYR A 325 -11.29 22.35 5.02
CA TYR A 325 -11.32 21.11 5.80
C TYR A 325 -10.07 20.91 6.65
N MET A 326 -8.89 21.12 6.05
CA MET A 326 -7.59 20.99 6.72
C MET A 326 -7.31 22.14 7.69
N ASP A 327 -8.14 23.21 7.73
CA ASP A 327 -7.96 24.40 8.55
C ASP A 327 -6.53 24.98 8.36
N LEU A 328 -6.19 25.22 7.11
CA LEU A 328 -4.90 25.78 6.72
C LEU A 328 -5.09 27.07 5.95
N ARG A 329 -4.13 27.97 6.11
CA ARG A 329 -4.10 29.26 5.40
C ARG A 329 -3.09 29.20 4.27
N PRO A 330 -3.41 29.78 3.09
CA PRO A 330 -2.43 29.97 2.04
C PRO A 330 -1.16 30.66 2.56
N GLY A 331 0.00 30.24 2.08
CA GLY A 331 1.28 30.82 2.49
C GLY A 331 1.84 30.31 3.83
N THR A 332 1.11 29.49 4.59
CA THR A 332 1.65 28.85 5.80
C THR A 332 2.79 27.91 5.40
N ALA A 333 3.98 28.06 5.97
CA ALA A 333 5.06 27.13 5.73
C ALA A 333 4.66 25.71 6.20
N LEU A 334 4.89 24.68 5.38
CA LEU A 334 4.50 23.32 5.74
C LEU A 334 5.17 22.86 7.05
N ARG A 335 6.39 23.32 7.31
CA ARG A 335 7.12 23.06 8.56
C ARG A 335 6.50 23.68 9.82
N ASP A 336 5.62 24.68 9.66
CA ASP A 336 4.94 25.31 10.80
C ASP A 336 3.64 24.59 11.20
N ILE A 337 3.25 23.57 10.43
CA ILE A 337 2.00 22.84 10.68
C ILE A 337 2.22 21.86 11.84
N ALA A 338 1.60 22.17 12.99
CA ALA A 338 1.60 21.30 14.16
C ALA A 338 0.70 20.09 13.94
N VAL A 339 1.05 18.95 14.58
CA VAL A 339 0.27 17.71 14.56
C VAL A 339 -0.01 17.21 15.96
N ASP A 340 -1.15 16.52 16.12
CA ASP A 340 -1.57 15.90 17.39
C ASP A 340 -1.20 14.41 17.44
N THR A 341 -1.18 13.76 16.27
CA THR A 341 -0.95 12.32 16.14
C THR A 341 0.05 12.03 15.03
N VAL A 342 0.93 11.06 15.25
CA VAL A 342 1.79 10.47 14.23
C VAL A 342 1.49 8.98 14.12
N PHE A 343 1.26 8.52 12.89
CA PHE A 343 1.01 7.12 12.59
C PHE A 343 2.11 6.55 11.68
N VAL A 344 2.81 5.51 12.15
CA VAL A 344 3.75 4.72 11.38
C VAL A 344 3.18 3.31 11.24
N GLY A 345 2.81 2.91 10.02
CA GLY A 345 2.12 1.64 9.77
C GLY A 345 1.51 1.57 8.38
N SER A 346 0.44 0.78 8.21
CA SER A 346 -0.25 0.55 6.96
C SER A 346 0.44 -0.45 6.03
N CYS A 347 -0.30 -0.98 5.04
CA CYS A 347 0.28 -1.78 3.94
C CYS A 347 1.30 -1.00 3.11
N THR A 348 1.30 0.33 3.18
CA THR A 348 2.25 1.19 2.49
C THR A 348 3.61 1.19 3.17
N ASN A 349 3.66 1.45 4.49
CA ASN A 349 4.91 1.65 5.22
C ASN A 349 4.86 1.07 6.65
N GLY A 350 4.43 -0.18 6.78
CA GLY A 350 4.46 -0.95 8.03
C GLY A 350 5.40 -2.16 7.97
N ARG A 351 6.36 -2.19 7.05
CA ARG A 351 7.33 -3.27 6.88
C ARG A 351 8.56 -3.04 7.73
N ILE A 352 9.40 -4.06 7.87
CA ILE A 352 10.57 -3.98 8.78
C ILE A 352 11.53 -2.84 8.43
N GLU A 353 11.76 -2.57 7.13
CA GLU A 353 12.61 -1.48 6.68
C GLU A 353 12.06 -0.10 7.09
N ASP A 354 10.73 0.09 6.98
CA ASP A 354 10.05 1.31 7.39
C ASP A 354 10.21 1.57 8.89
N LEU A 355 10.08 0.50 9.70
CA LEU A 355 10.25 0.56 11.14
C LEU A 355 11.69 0.84 11.54
N ARG A 356 12.69 0.22 10.88
CA ARG A 356 14.10 0.52 11.08
C ARG A 356 14.40 1.99 10.79
N ALA A 357 13.95 2.48 9.63
CA ALA A 357 14.14 3.88 9.23
C ALA A 357 13.52 4.87 10.23
N ALA A 358 12.28 4.62 10.68
CA ALA A 358 11.63 5.46 11.68
C ALA A 358 12.31 5.37 13.05
N ALA A 359 12.75 4.16 13.49
CA ALA A 359 13.45 3.95 14.75
C ALA A 359 14.79 4.70 14.80
N ASP A 360 15.55 4.71 13.70
CA ASP A 360 16.82 5.42 13.64
C ASP A 360 16.66 6.94 13.82
N VAL A 361 15.56 7.51 13.32
CA VAL A 361 15.25 8.93 13.52
C VAL A 361 14.91 9.25 14.99
N VAL A 362 14.12 8.41 15.67
CA VAL A 362 13.71 8.66 17.07
C VAL A 362 14.72 8.15 18.10
N ARG A 363 15.75 7.40 17.69
CA ARG A 363 16.75 6.83 18.59
C ARG A 363 17.44 7.89 19.42
N GLY A 364 17.38 7.76 20.74
CA GLY A 364 17.94 8.70 21.70
C GLY A 364 17.19 10.04 21.84
N LYS A 365 16.06 10.18 21.14
CA LYS A 365 15.19 11.36 21.21
C LYS A 365 13.87 11.01 21.94
N ARG A 366 13.06 12.02 22.17
CA ARG A 366 11.73 11.88 22.74
C ARG A 366 10.65 12.43 21.81
N VAL A 367 9.56 11.71 21.73
CA VAL A 367 8.32 12.20 21.09
C VAL A 367 7.85 13.43 21.83
N SER A 368 7.44 14.46 21.10
CA SER A 368 6.89 15.69 21.67
C SER A 368 5.72 15.37 22.61
N PRO A 369 5.67 15.97 23.81
CA PRO A 369 4.58 15.69 24.78
C PRO A 369 3.19 16.07 24.27
N LYS A 370 3.11 16.79 23.16
CA LYS A 370 1.84 17.17 22.49
C LYS A 370 1.43 16.16 21.43
N VAL A 371 2.26 15.16 21.12
CA VAL A 371 2.03 14.23 20.02
C VAL A 371 1.81 12.84 20.58
N ARG A 372 0.77 12.18 20.12
CA ARG A 372 0.56 10.75 20.26
C ARG A 372 1.18 10.03 19.06
N MET A 373 2.19 9.19 19.26
CA MET A 373 2.81 8.42 18.19
C MET A 373 2.40 6.95 18.27
N LEU A 374 1.75 6.44 17.22
CA LEU A 374 1.40 5.02 17.08
C LEU A 374 2.35 4.38 16.08
N VAL A 375 2.93 3.23 16.47
CA VAL A 375 3.75 2.40 15.59
C VAL A 375 3.11 1.02 15.48
N VAL A 376 2.66 0.69 14.27
CA VAL A 376 1.87 -0.50 13.98
C VAL A 376 2.57 -1.34 12.92
N PRO A 377 3.22 -2.46 13.30
CA PRO A 377 3.82 -3.39 12.34
C PRO A 377 2.78 -3.93 11.35
N GLY A 378 3.17 -4.13 10.10
CA GLY A 378 2.27 -4.61 9.06
C GLY A 378 1.86 -6.09 9.20
N SER A 379 2.61 -6.88 9.98
CA SER A 379 2.27 -8.27 10.33
C SER A 379 2.88 -8.66 11.67
N MET A 380 2.39 -9.74 12.26
CA MET A 380 2.95 -10.30 13.49
C MET A 380 4.39 -10.80 13.29
N ALA A 381 4.73 -11.27 12.09
CA ALA A 381 6.10 -11.65 11.77
C ALA A 381 7.03 -10.41 11.69
N VAL A 382 6.59 -9.29 11.11
CA VAL A 382 7.32 -8.01 11.15
C VAL A 382 7.48 -7.53 12.58
N ARG A 383 6.43 -7.64 13.40
CA ARG A 383 6.49 -7.30 14.82
C ARG A 383 7.55 -8.11 15.56
N ALA A 384 7.51 -9.42 15.40
CA ALA A 384 8.47 -10.33 16.04
C ALA A 384 9.92 -10.08 15.59
N GLU A 385 10.13 -9.70 14.31
CA GLU A 385 11.43 -9.31 13.79
C GLU A 385 11.91 -7.99 14.41
N ALA A 386 11.05 -6.99 14.45
CA ALA A 386 11.33 -5.69 15.07
C ALA A 386 11.67 -5.82 16.56
N GLU A 387 10.94 -6.66 17.31
CA GLU A 387 11.20 -6.95 18.72
C GLU A 387 12.54 -7.69 18.92
N ARG A 388 12.90 -8.62 18.04
CA ARG A 388 14.24 -9.27 18.08
C ARG A 388 15.39 -8.28 17.86
N GLU A 389 15.14 -7.21 17.09
CA GLU A 389 16.12 -6.14 16.84
C GLU A 389 16.08 -5.03 17.91
N GLY A 390 15.14 -5.11 18.86
CA GLY A 390 14.97 -4.10 19.93
C GLY A 390 14.37 -2.78 19.42
N LEU A 391 13.69 -2.78 18.26
CA LEU A 391 13.06 -1.57 17.74
C LEU A 391 11.87 -1.12 18.60
N ASP A 392 11.11 -2.06 19.16
CA ASP A 392 10.03 -1.81 20.11
C ASP A 392 10.52 -1.03 21.34
N GLU A 393 11.71 -1.39 21.87
CA GLU A 393 12.33 -0.65 22.97
C GLU A 393 12.74 0.77 22.55
N VAL A 394 13.24 0.95 21.33
CA VAL A 394 13.58 2.29 20.80
C VAL A 394 12.33 3.17 20.76
N PHE A 395 11.23 2.67 20.20
CA PHE A 395 9.97 3.42 20.10
C PHE A 395 9.36 3.71 21.47
N THR A 396 9.27 2.70 22.35
CA THR A 396 8.67 2.88 23.68
C THR A 396 9.50 3.80 24.57
N ARG A 397 10.83 3.73 24.52
CA ARG A 397 11.72 4.69 25.21
C ARG A 397 11.57 6.11 24.68
N ALA A 398 11.30 6.29 23.37
CA ALA A 398 10.98 7.58 22.81
C ALA A 398 9.63 8.12 23.25
N GLY A 399 8.73 7.28 23.75
CA GLY A 399 7.37 7.64 24.18
C GLY A 399 6.28 7.29 23.16
N ALA A 400 6.59 6.46 22.14
CA ALA A 400 5.61 5.97 21.18
C ALA A 400 4.85 4.74 21.73
N GLU A 401 3.66 4.52 21.18
CA GLU A 401 2.83 3.35 21.46
C GLU A 401 3.16 2.22 20.49
N TRP A 402 3.76 1.13 20.98
CA TRP A 402 4.03 -0.08 20.21
C TRP A 402 2.79 -0.96 20.17
N ARG A 403 2.30 -1.28 18.96
CA ARG A 403 1.02 -1.92 18.73
C ARG A 403 1.15 -3.32 18.13
N ALA A 404 0.07 -4.09 18.16
CA ALA A 404 -0.07 -5.32 17.37
C ALA A 404 -0.33 -5.01 15.91
N ALA A 405 -0.15 -6.03 15.05
CA ALA A 405 -0.34 -5.88 13.60
C ALA A 405 -1.80 -5.68 13.20
N GLY A 406 -2.04 -4.86 12.18
CA GLY A 406 -3.34 -4.59 11.59
C GLY A 406 -3.35 -3.30 10.78
N CYS A 407 -4.45 -3.01 10.11
CA CYS A 407 -4.62 -1.77 9.33
C CYS A 407 -4.68 -0.51 10.20
N SER A 408 -5.13 -0.64 11.48
CA SER A 408 -5.15 0.45 12.45
C SER A 408 -5.77 1.74 11.87
N MET A 409 -5.10 2.88 12.05
CA MET A 409 -5.57 4.17 11.57
C MET A 409 -5.67 4.28 10.03
N CYS A 410 -5.10 3.36 9.25
CA CYS A 410 -5.13 3.47 7.79
C CYS A 410 -6.56 3.56 7.23
N LEU A 411 -7.51 2.84 7.83
CA LEU A 411 -8.91 2.82 7.42
C LEU A 411 -9.87 3.36 8.50
N GLY A 412 -9.45 3.37 9.77
CA GLY A 412 -10.29 3.83 10.87
C GLY A 412 -11.53 2.94 11.13
N MET A 413 -11.47 1.66 10.81
CA MET A 413 -12.53 0.66 11.08
C MET A 413 -12.32 -0.08 12.42
N ASN A 414 -11.42 0.37 13.23
CA ASN A 414 -11.01 -0.17 14.52
C ASN A 414 -10.91 0.99 15.54
N PRO A 415 -10.56 0.74 16.81
CA PRO A 415 -10.48 1.79 17.83
C PRO A 415 -9.43 2.88 17.58
N ASP A 416 -8.47 2.66 16.67
CA ASP A 416 -7.41 3.62 16.36
C ASP A 416 -7.94 4.67 15.37
N GLN A 417 -8.54 5.73 15.88
CA GLN A 417 -9.14 6.82 15.11
C GLN A 417 -8.70 8.18 15.64
N LEU A 418 -8.73 9.17 14.76
CA LEU A 418 -8.61 10.58 15.12
C LEU A 418 -9.96 11.10 15.63
N SER A 419 -9.91 11.98 16.63
CA SER A 419 -11.03 12.80 17.02
C SER A 419 -11.24 13.94 16.01
N SER A 420 -12.44 14.52 16.02
CA SER A 420 -12.75 15.65 15.14
C SER A 420 -11.82 16.84 15.42
N GLY A 421 -11.19 17.35 14.38
CA GLY A 421 -10.23 18.46 14.45
C GLY A 421 -8.79 18.02 14.70
N GLU A 422 -8.54 16.79 15.17
CA GLU A 422 -7.17 16.29 15.32
C GLU A 422 -6.46 16.18 13.96
N ARG A 423 -5.16 16.48 13.97
CA ARG A 423 -4.29 16.46 12.80
C ARG A 423 -3.24 15.38 12.92
N SER A 424 -3.09 14.55 11.89
CA SER A 424 -2.07 13.52 11.86
C SER A 424 -1.05 13.70 10.74
N ALA A 425 0.20 13.30 11.01
CA ALA A 425 1.17 12.93 10.01
C ALA A 425 1.20 11.39 9.93
N SER A 426 0.91 10.83 8.75
CA SER A 426 0.60 9.41 8.59
C SER A 426 1.33 8.78 7.41
N THR A 427 1.88 7.59 7.62
CA THR A 427 2.48 6.79 6.55
C THR A 427 1.46 5.96 5.77
N SER A 428 0.17 6.15 6.01
CA SER A 428 -0.90 5.54 5.22
C SER A 428 -0.90 6.02 3.76
N ASN A 429 -1.82 5.50 2.96
CA ASN A 429 -1.88 5.76 1.52
C ASN A 429 -2.97 6.75 1.12
N ARG A 430 -3.98 6.96 1.95
CA ARG A 430 -5.14 7.85 1.67
C ARG A 430 -5.39 8.82 2.80
N ASN A 431 -5.80 10.04 2.44
CA ASN A 431 -6.11 11.12 3.37
C ASN A 431 -7.37 11.89 3.02
N PHE A 432 -8.34 11.27 2.33
CA PHE A 432 -9.62 11.94 2.10
C PHE A 432 -10.35 12.23 3.42
N GLU A 433 -11.28 13.17 3.38
CA GLU A 433 -12.04 13.64 4.53
C GLU A 433 -12.61 12.48 5.36
N GLY A 434 -12.28 12.45 6.65
CA GLY A 434 -12.75 11.43 7.58
C GLY A 434 -12.09 10.05 7.48
N ARG A 435 -11.09 9.84 6.62
CA ARG A 435 -10.44 8.53 6.42
C ARG A 435 -9.92 7.91 7.70
N GLN A 436 -9.28 8.68 8.56
CA GLN A 436 -8.70 8.22 9.83
C GLN A 436 -9.56 8.55 11.06
N GLY A 437 -10.82 8.91 10.85
CA GLY A 437 -11.78 9.34 11.86
C GLY A 437 -12.57 10.55 11.40
N LYS A 438 -13.83 10.63 11.80
CA LYS A 438 -14.75 11.71 11.37
C LYS A 438 -14.20 13.08 11.79
N GLY A 439 -13.94 13.96 10.81
CA GLY A 439 -13.37 15.29 11.01
C GLY A 439 -11.86 15.30 11.31
N GLY A 440 -11.19 14.15 11.25
CA GLY A 440 -9.73 14.05 11.35
C GLY A 440 -9.04 14.59 10.10
N ARG A 441 -7.89 15.22 10.27
CA ARG A 441 -7.07 15.88 9.24
C ARG A 441 -5.77 15.15 9.05
N THR A 442 -5.51 14.59 7.87
CA THR A 442 -4.36 13.71 7.64
C THR A 442 -3.41 14.25 6.59
N HIS A 443 -2.13 14.38 6.95
CA HIS A 443 -1.02 14.60 6.04
C HIS A 443 -0.33 13.27 5.74
N LEU A 444 -0.24 12.89 4.48
CA LEU A 444 0.55 11.72 4.06
C LEU A 444 2.03 12.10 4.04
N VAL A 445 2.84 11.29 4.67
CA VAL A 445 4.28 11.51 4.83
C VAL A 445 5.05 10.19 4.73
N SER A 446 6.37 10.27 4.51
CA SER A 446 7.27 9.12 4.60
C SER A 446 7.55 8.71 6.06
N PRO A 447 8.04 7.48 6.31
CA PRO A 447 8.42 7.05 7.67
C PRO A 447 9.44 7.97 8.34
N LEU A 448 10.40 8.50 7.58
CA LEU A 448 11.40 9.44 8.07
C LEU A 448 10.78 10.77 8.51
N VAL A 449 9.89 11.32 7.69
CA VAL A 449 9.15 12.56 8.00
C VAL A 449 8.21 12.33 9.17
N ALA A 450 7.49 11.20 9.23
CA ALA A 450 6.63 10.85 10.35
C ALA A 450 7.40 10.83 11.68
N ALA A 451 8.53 10.14 11.70
CA ALA A 451 9.37 10.03 12.89
C ALA A 451 9.95 11.38 13.35
N ALA A 452 10.45 12.20 12.42
CA ALA A 452 10.95 13.54 12.73
C ALA A 452 9.83 14.46 13.24
N THR A 453 8.64 14.39 12.61
CA THR A 453 7.43 15.11 13.02
C THR A 453 7.00 14.72 14.44
N ALA A 454 7.10 13.45 14.81
CA ALA A 454 6.78 13.01 16.17
C ALA A 454 7.69 13.67 17.23
N VAL A 455 8.95 13.87 16.92
CA VAL A 455 9.93 14.50 17.82
C VAL A 455 9.69 16.01 17.94
N THR A 456 9.46 16.69 16.84
CA THR A 456 9.31 18.16 16.81
C THR A 456 7.92 18.63 17.22
N GLY A 457 6.86 17.85 16.94
CA GLY A 457 5.46 18.23 17.12
C GLY A 457 4.87 19.02 15.96
N HIS A 458 5.63 19.19 14.88
CA HIS A 458 5.19 19.82 13.62
C HIS A 458 5.87 19.09 12.45
N LEU A 459 5.36 19.28 11.21
CA LEU A 459 5.91 18.59 10.05
C LEU A 459 7.41 18.90 9.90
N ALA A 460 8.24 17.85 9.93
CA ALA A 460 9.69 17.95 9.90
C ALA A 460 10.34 16.76 9.18
N SER A 461 11.54 16.96 8.71
CA SER A 461 12.42 15.91 8.17
C SER A 461 13.58 15.63 9.13
N PRO A 462 14.32 14.51 8.99
CA PRO A 462 15.46 14.21 9.86
C PRO A 462 16.50 15.33 9.94
N SER A 463 16.74 16.06 8.87
CA SER A 463 17.68 17.17 8.85
C SER A 463 17.29 18.31 9.79
N ASP A 464 16.02 18.43 10.15
CA ASP A 464 15.55 19.46 11.10
C ASP A 464 15.88 19.10 12.56
N LEU A 465 16.30 17.86 12.81
CA LEU A 465 16.72 17.34 14.12
C LEU A 465 18.24 17.45 14.37
N GLU A 466 19.00 17.82 13.35
CA GLU A 466 20.45 17.93 13.40
C GLU A 466 20.94 19.35 13.75
N SER A 467 20.00 20.30 13.88
CA SER A 467 20.25 21.73 14.14
C SER A 467 20.26 22.08 15.62
#